data_68f5d43260ac3c3f9918729692114d64
#
_entry.id   68f5d43260ac3c3f9918729692114d64
#
_cell.length_a   1.000
_cell.length_b   1.000
_cell.length_c   1.000
_cell.angle_alpha   90.00
_cell.angle_beta   90.00
_cell.angle_gamma   90.00
#
_symmetry.space_group_name_H-M   'P 1'
#
loop_
_entity.id
_entity.type
_entity.pdbx_description
1 polymer ?
#
loop_
_entity_poly.entity_id
_entity_poly.type
_entity_poly.pdbx_seq_one_letter_code
_entity_poly.pdbx_strand_id
1 'polypeptide(L)' 'MCLPGVGPSRKQALIKKFGSVRGIREASLDDIAATPGITRSVAEKVKAAL' A
#
# COMPACT_ATOMS: atom_id res chain seq x y z
N MET A 1 2.23 13.26 -1.99
CA MET A 1 1.06 12.54 -2.52
C MET A 1 0.36 11.79 -1.37
N CYS A 2 -0.93 12.03 -1.17
CA CYS A 2 -1.70 11.38 -0.12
C CYS A 2 -2.59 10.31 -0.72
N LEU A 3 -2.52 9.11 -0.17
CA LEU A 3 -3.42 8.02 -0.57
C LEU A 3 -4.65 8.06 0.34
N PRO A 4 -5.87 7.96 -0.22
CA PRO A 4 -7.09 7.98 0.59
C PRO A 4 -7.08 6.84 1.62
N GLY A 5 -7.37 7.17 2.87
CA GLY A 5 -7.43 6.18 3.94
C GLY A 5 -6.10 5.60 4.38
N VAL A 6 -4.97 6.12 3.87
CA VAL A 6 -3.64 5.63 4.20
C VAL A 6 -2.85 6.76 4.84
N GLY A 7 -2.39 6.55 6.06
CA GLY A 7 -1.55 7.52 6.76
C GLY A 7 -0.10 7.47 6.30
N PRO A 8 0.71 8.49 6.69
CA PRO A 8 2.12 8.54 6.30
C PRO A 8 2.92 7.30 6.71
N SER A 9 2.65 6.74 7.88
CA SER A 9 3.36 5.55 8.37
C SER A 9 3.07 4.33 7.50
N ARG A 10 1.83 4.16 7.08
CA ARG A 10 1.42 3.06 6.21
C ARG A 10 2.04 3.20 4.82
N LYS A 11 2.03 4.41 4.31
CA LYS A 11 2.65 4.71 3.02
C LYS A 11 4.13 4.36 3.05
N GLN A 12 4.84 4.75 4.11
CA GLN A 12 6.25 4.43 4.26
C GLN A 12 6.49 2.94 4.36
N ALA A 13 5.65 2.22 5.10
CA ALA A 13 5.77 0.78 5.23
C ALA A 13 5.64 0.10 3.87
N LEU A 14 4.70 0.54 3.06
CA LEU A 14 4.50 0.01 1.71
C LEU A 14 5.71 0.31 0.82
N ILE A 15 6.20 1.53 0.85
CA ILE A 15 7.36 1.93 0.06
C ILE A 15 8.60 1.16 0.47
N LYS A 16 8.81 0.96 1.78
CA LYS A 16 9.94 0.17 2.26
C LYS A 16 9.87 -1.28 1.79
N LYS A 17 8.67 -1.86 1.83
CA LYS A 17 8.49 -3.25 1.45
C LYS A 17 8.64 -3.47 -0.06
N PHE A 18 8.07 -2.59 -0.85
CA PHE A 18 8.01 -2.75 -2.30
C PHE A 18 9.03 -1.89 -3.06
N GLY A 19 9.73 -1.02 -2.35
CA GLY A 19 10.78 -0.19 -2.93
C GLY A 19 10.31 1.12 -3.53
N SER A 20 9.10 1.16 -4.07
CA SER A 20 8.55 2.37 -4.68
C SER A 20 7.06 2.23 -4.91
N VAL A 21 6.42 3.33 -5.29
CA VAL A 21 4.99 3.34 -5.65
C VAL A 21 4.73 2.37 -6.81
N ARG A 22 5.64 2.31 -7.77
CA ARG A 22 5.51 1.39 -8.89
C ARG A 22 5.51 -0.07 -8.42
N GLY A 23 6.36 -0.40 -7.46
CA GLY A 23 6.39 -1.74 -6.89
C GLY A 23 5.08 -2.10 -6.20
N ILE A 24 4.50 -1.15 -5.48
CA ILE A 24 3.19 -1.32 -4.85
C ILE A 24 2.12 -1.57 -5.91
N ARG A 25 2.14 -0.79 -6.97
CA ARG A 25 1.16 -0.87 -8.04
C ARG A 25 1.21 -2.22 -8.76
N GLU A 26 2.39 -2.78 -8.91
CA GLU A 26 2.57 -4.09 -9.56
C GLU A 26 2.34 -5.26 -8.61
N ALA A 27 2.37 -5.04 -7.30
CA ALA A 27 2.14 -6.06 -6.31
C ALA A 27 0.67 -6.51 -6.32
N SER A 28 0.44 -7.75 -5.91
CA SER A 28 -0.93 -8.25 -5.79
C SER A 28 -1.60 -7.65 -4.56
N LEU A 29 -2.94 -7.67 -4.56
CA LEU A 29 -3.71 -7.19 -3.41
C LEU A 29 -3.34 -7.96 -2.15
N ASP A 30 -3.15 -9.26 -2.25
CA ASP A 30 -2.77 -10.10 -1.12
C ASP A 30 -1.40 -9.72 -0.56
N ASP A 31 -0.45 -9.41 -1.43
CA ASP A 31 0.88 -8.97 -1.01
C ASP A 31 0.82 -7.65 -0.25
N ILE A 32 0.02 -6.71 -0.74
CA ILE A 32 -0.16 -5.43 -0.08
C ILE A 32 -0.85 -5.61 1.27
N ALA A 33 -1.89 -6.43 1.32
CA ALA A 33 -2.63 -6.70 2.55
C ALA A 33 -1.78 -7.45 3.59
N ALA A 34 -0.77 -8.19 3.15
CA ALA A 34 0.15 -8.90 4.04
C ALA A 34 1.15 -7.96 4.71
N THR A 35 1.25 -6.72 4.28
CA THR A 35 2.16 -5.74 4.88
C THR A 35 1.70 -5.41 6.30
N PRO A 36 2.61 -5.40 7.29
CA PRO A 36 2.25 -5.02 8.67
C PRO A 36 1.58 -3.63 8.70
N GLY A 37 0.49 -3.51 9.44
CA GLY A 37 -0.26 -2.27 9.54
C GLY A 37 -1.22 -2.00 8.40
N ILE A 38 -1.26 -2.88 7.40
CA ILE A 38 -2.14 -2.74 6.24
C ILE A 38 -3.22 -3.82 6.31
N THR A 39 -4.49 -3.40 6.29
CA THR A 39 -5.62 -4.32 6.20
C THR A 39 -6.00 -4.50 4.73
N ARG A 40 -6.86 -5.49 4.47
CA ARG A 40 -7.35 -5.71 3.11
C ARG A 40 -8.10 -4.49 2.58
N SER A 41 -8.90 -3.84 3.43
CA SER A 41 -9.60 -2.62 3.04
C SER A 41 -8.64 -1.52 2.62
N VAL A 42 -7.55 -1.35 3.37
CA VAL A 42 -6.53 -0.36 3.03
C VAL A 42 -5.82 -0.76 1.74
N ALA A 43 -5.52 -2.04 1.57
CA ALA A 43 -4.88 -2.54 0.36
C ALA A 43 -5.73 -2.25 -0.88
N GLU A 44 -7.04 -2.45 -0.78
CA GLU A 44 -7.96 -2.15 -1.88
C GLU A 44 -7.94 -0.67 -2.23
N LYS A 45 -7.94 0.20 -1.22
CA LYS A 45 -7.88 1.64 -1.42
C LYS A 45 -6.58 2.06 -2.08
N VAL A 46 -5.48 1.46 -1.66
CA VAL A 46 -4.16 1.73 -2.24
C VAL A 46 -4.14 1.33 -3.72
N LYS A 47 -4.62 0.14 -4.04
CA LYS A 47 -4.67 -0.33 -5.43
C LYS A 47 -5.57 0.56 -6.29
N ALA A 48 -6.69 1.00 -5.76
CA ALA A 48 -7.60 1.87 -6.48
C ALA A 48 -7.01 3.26 -6.74
N ALA A 49 -6.14 3.72 -5.84
CA ALA A 49 -5.51 5.04 -5.95
C ALA A 49 -4.26 5.05 -6.83
N LEU A 50 -3.70 3.90 -7.12
CA LEU A 50 -2.45 3.81 -7.89
C LEU A 50 -2.65 3.45 -9.37
#